data_00a82e04ae528463449759983b8e2326
#
_entry.id   00a82e04ae528463449759983b8e2326
#
_cell.length_a   1.000
_cell.length_b   1.000
_cell.length_c   1.000
_cell.angle_alpha   90.00
_cell.angle_beta   90.00
_cell.angle_gamma   90.00
#
_symmetry.space_group_name_H-M   'P 1'
#
loop_
_entity.id
_entity.type
_entity.pdbx_description
1 polymer ?
#
loop_
_entity_poly.entity_id
_entity_poly.type
_entity_poly.pdbx_seq_one_letter_code
_entity_poly.pdbx_strand_id
1 'polypeptide(L)'
;MFTFIRTLLAALLLVTSHAFAATVQDEHGTFTLDKTPQRIVVLELSFADALAAVDVSPVGIADDNDATRILPEVRAHLKPWQSVGTRAQPSLEAISALKPDLIIADSSRHAGIFSALQQIAPVLLLKSRNETYAENLQSAAIIGEVVGKKAQMQSRLVQHQQQMSAWASQLPKGTLVLFG
;
A
#
# COMPACT_ATOMS: atom_id res chain seq x y z
N MET A 1 24.85 -59.46 -29.04
CA MET A 1 24.95 -58.07 -29.44
C MET A 1 23.72 -57.39 -28.85
N PHE A 2 23.85 -56.87 -27.61
CA PHE A 2 22.74 -56.28 -26.85
C PHE A 2 22.81 -54.77 -26.93
N THR A 3 21.82 -54.13 -27.55
CA THR A 3 21.69 -52.68 -27.69
C THR A 3 21.00 -52.13 -26.44
N PHE A 4 21.69 -51.39 -25.60
CA PHE A 4 21.11 -50.69 -24.45
C PHE A 4 20.47 -49.40 -24.95
N ILE A 5 19.13 -49.34 -24.90
CA ILE A 5 18.35 -48.14 -25.07
C ILE A 5 18.38 -47.38 -23.74
N ARG A 6 19.11 -46.28 -23.67
CA ARG A 6 19.07 -45.31 -22.57
C ARG A 6 17.86 -44.38 -22.77
N THR A 7 16.78 -44.63 -22.06
CA THR A 7 15.67 -43.69 -21.94
C THR A 7 16.06 -42.54 -21.00
N LEU A 8 16.29 -41.38 -21.60
CA LEU A 8 16.53 -40.12 -20.86
C LEU A 8 15.16 -39.57 -20.40
N LEU A 9 14.85 -39.74 -19.10
CA LEU A 9 13.66 -39.19 -18.49
C LEU A 9 13.94 -37.72 -18.16
N ALA A 10 13.50 -36.81 -19.05
CA ALA A 10 13.54 -35.38 -18.79
C ALA A 10 12.46 -35.02 -17.75
N ALA A 11 12.88 -34.81 -16.52
CA ALA A 11 11.99 -34.27 -15.48
C ALA A 11 11.72 -32.82 -15.78
N LEU A 12 10.54 -32.52 -16.32
CA LEU A 12 10.01 -31.16 -16.53
C LEU A 12 9.63 -30.63 -15.13
N LEU A 13 10.50 -29.84 -14.54
CA LEU A 13 10.19 -29.07 -13.34
C LEU A 13 9.16 -28.00 -13.71
N LEU A 14 7.89 -28.28 -13.47
CA LEU A 14 6.82 -27.29 -13.48
C LEU A 14 7.05 -26.34 -12.31
N VAL A 15 7.69 -25.21 -12.58
CA VAL A 15 7.72 -24.08 -11.67
C VAL A 15 6.30 -23.51 -11.65
N THR A 16 5.48 -23.96 -10.69
CA THR A 16 4.19 -23.35 -10.40
C THR A 16 4.47 -21.96 -9.83
N SER A 17 4.38 -20.93 -10.67
CA SER A 17 4.27 -19.55 -10.19
C SER A 17 3.02 -19.48 -9.34
N HIS A 18 3.19 -19.44 -8.02
CA HIS A 18 2.08 -19.15 -7.13
C HIS A 18 1.65 -17.71 -7.42
N ALA A 19 0.54 -17.56 -8.15
CA ALA A 19 -0.11 -16.28 -8.26
C ALA A 19 -0.48 -15.85 -6.84
N PHE A 20 0.10 -14.73 -6.37
CA PHE A 20 -0.25 -14.19 -5.07
C PHE A 20 -1.66 -13.60 -5.21
N ALA A 21 -2.59 -14.12 -4.43
CA ALA A 21 -3.94 -13.59 -4.29
C ALA A 21 -4.06 -12.97 -2.90
N ALA A 22 -4.44 -11.71 -2.82
CA ALA A 22 -4.78 -11.05 -1.57
C ALA A 22 -6.29 -10.91 -1.48
N THR A 23 -6.86 -11.32 -0.36
CA THR A 23 -8.26 -11.05 -0.02
C THR A 23 -8.29 -10.39 1.34
N VAL A 24 -8.77 -9.15 1.40
CA VAL A 24 -8.84 -8.33 2.61
C VAL A 24 -10.24 -7.73 2.75
N GLN A 25 -10.55 -7.24 3.95
CA GLN A 25 -11.72 -6.40 4.17
C GLN A 25 -11.28 -4.93 4.08
N ASP A 26 -11.92 -4.17 3.21
CA ASP A 26 -11.76 -2.73 3.10
C ASP A 26 -13.06 -2.00 3.51
N GLU A 27 -13.12 -0.69 3.33
CA GLU A 27 -14.29 0.10 3.71
C GLU A 27 -15.51 -0.12 2.77
N HIS A 28 -15.34 -0.84 1.68
CA HIS A 28 -16.41 -1.20 0.74
C HIS A 28 -16.84 -2.67 0.86
N GLY A 29 -16.11 -3.49 1.63
CA GLY A 29 -16.38 -4.91 1.83
C GLY A 29 -15.18 -5.80 1.52
N THR A 30 -15.40 -6.90 0.83
CA THR A 30 -14.33 -7.82 0.46
C THR A 30 -13.60 -7.32 -0.79
N PHE A 31 -12.32 -6.98 -0.64
CA PHE A 31 -11.43 -6.64 -1.75
C PHE A 31 -10.54 -7.84 -2.07
N THR A 32 -10.46 -8.22 -3.34
CA THR A 32 -9.60 -9.31 -3.82
C THR A 32 -8.74 -8.83 -4.98
N LEU A 33 -7.46 -9.22 -4.94
CA LEU A 33 -6.50 -8.98 -6.01
C LEU A 33 -5.78 -10.28 -6.35
N ASP A 34 -5.83 -10.72 -7.59
CA ASP A 34 -5.33 -12.03 -8.02
C ASP A 34 -3.80 -12.11 -8.10
N LYS A 35 -3.11 -10.98 -8.13
CA LYS A 35 -1.65 -10.90 -8.23
C LYS A 35 -1.11 -9.70 -7.47
N THR A 36 0.15 -9.78 -7.05
CA THR A 36 0.85 -8.65 -6.44
C THR A 36 0.90 -7.45 -7.41
N PRO A 37 0.40 -6.28 -6.98
CA PRO A 37 0.38 -5.09 -7.82
C PRO A 37 1.80 -4.58 -8.08
N GLN A 38 2.02 -4.08 -9.29
CA GLN A 38 3.31 -3.54 -9.74
C GLN A 38 3.24 -2.04 -10.02
N ARG A 39 2.05 -1.51 -10.27
CA ARG A 39 1.82 -0.12 -10.64
C ARG A 39 0.74 0.48 -9.75
N ILE A 40 1.18 0.96 -8.60
CA ILE A 40 0.29 1.44 -7.54
C ILE A 40 0.17 2.95 -7.63
N VAL A 41 -1.06 3.46 -7.57
CA VAL A 41 -1.34 4.88 -7.35
C VAL A 41 -1.96 5.05 -5.97
N VAL A 42 -1.49 6.01 -5.19
CA VAL A 42 -2.03 6.33 -3.86
C VAL A 42 -2.58 7.75 -3.83
N LEU A 43 -3.74 7.93 -3.20
CA LEU A 43 -4.44 9.21 -3.18
C LEU A 43 -4.38 9.91 -1.80
N GLU A 44 -3.62 9.36 -0.85
CA GLU A 44 -3.34 9.95 0.46
C GLU A 44 -1.87 9.72 0.85
N LEU A 45 -1.31 10.67 1.64
CA LEU A 45 0.09 10.61 2.05
C LEU A 45 0.36 9.47 3.02
N SER A 46 -0.58 9.14 3.92
CA SER A 46 -0.45 8.01 4.85
C SER A 46 -0.30 6.66 4.12
N PHE A 47 -0.89 6.51 2.94
CA PHE A 47 -0.73 5.32 2.13
C PHE A 47 0.64 5.26 1.45
N ALA A 48 1.20 6.42 1.07
CA ALA A 48 2.58 6.49 0.59
C ALA A 48 3.57 6.11 1.70
N ASP A 49 3.34 6.58 2.93
CA ASP A 49 4.14 6.23 4.11
C ASP A 49 4.09 4.72 4.39
N ALA A 50 2.90 4.12 4.32
CA ALA A 50 2.73 2.67 4.51
C ALA A 50 3.49 1.86 3.46
N LEU A 51 3.47 2.28 2.19
CA LEU A 51 4.25 1.63 1.13
C LEU A 51 5.76 1.79 1.34
N ALA A 52 6.21 2.99 1.70
CA ALA A 52 7.62 3.27 1.99
C ALA A 52 8.14 2.41 3.15
N ALA A 53 7.31 2.17 4.18
CA ALA A 53 7.67 1.36 5.34
C ALA A 53 8.02 -0.10 4.99
N VAL A 54 7.63 -0.58 3.81
CA VAL A 54 7.92 -1.94 3.30
C VAL A 54 8.67 -1.93 1.96
N ASP A 55 9.34 -0.81 1.64
CA ASP A 55 10.16 -0.61 0.45
C ASP A 55 9.40 -0.86 -0.87
N VAL A 56 8.12 -0.50 -0.90
CA VAL A 56 7.28 -0.49 -2.09
C VAL A 56 7.08 0.95 -2.55
N SER A 57 7.25 1.21 -3.84
CA SER A 57 7.14 2.57 -4.39
C SER A 57 5.92 2.67 -5.30
N PRO A 58 5.01 3.64 -5.08
CA PRO A 58 3.94 3.93 -6.02
C PRO A 58 4.50 4.60 -7.28
N VAL A 59 3.78 4.45 -8.40
CA VAL A 59 4.10 5.16 -9.65
C VAL A 59 3.45 6.55 -9.70
N GLY A 60 2.44 6.78 -8.86
CA GLY A 60 1.74 8.05 -8.75
C GLY A 60 1.25 8.32 -7.33
N ILE A 61 1.32 9.57 -6.90
CA ILE A 61 0.85 10.05 -5.60
C ILE A 61 0.04 11.33 -5.79
N ALA A 62 -1.10 11.43 -5.11
CA ALA A 62 -1.79 12.71 -4.92
C ALA A 62 -1.07 13.49 -3.81
N ASP A 63 -0.01 14.19 -4.18
CA ASP A 63 0.90 14.90 -3.29
C ASP A 63 0.59 16.39 -3.16
N ASP A 64 -0.60 16.82 -3.59
CA ASP A 64 -1.03 18.22 -3.66
C ASP A 64 -0.16 19.07 -4.60
N ASN A 65 0.47 18.47 -5.62
CA ASN A 65 1.45 19.04 -6.53
C ASN A 65 2.70 19.61 -5.82
N ASP A 66 3.01 19.07 -4.64
CA ASP A 66 4.17 19.46 -3.84
C ASP A 66 4.78 18.22 -3.15
N ALA A 67 5.83 17.68 -3.76
CA ALA A 67 6.54 16.51 -3.24
C ALA A 67 7.13 16.74 -1.83
N THR A 68 7.31 17.99 -1.39
CA THR A 68 7.85 18.29 -0.05
C THR A 68 6.86 18.01 1.07
N ARG A 69 5.59 17.77 0.74
CA ARG A 69 4.57 17.32 1.71
C ARG A 69 4.81 15.90 2.22
N ILE A 70 5.58 15.12 1.49
CA ILE A 70 6.07 13.82 1.96
C ILE A 70 7.38 14.05 2.70
N LEU A 71 7.48 13.55 3.92
CA LEU A 71 8.66 13.73 4.77
C LEU A 71 9.94 13.25 4.06
N PRO A 72 11.09 13.91 4.24
CA PRO A 72 12.35 13.51 3.61
C PRO A 72 12.72 12.05 3.87
N GLU A 73 12.47 11.56 5.08
CA GLU A 73 12.74 10.18 5.50
C GLU A 73 11.89 9.19 4.70
N VAL A 74 10.63 9.49 4.45
CA VAL A 74 9.72 8.67 3.64
C VAL A 74 10.15 8.71 2.18
N ARG A 75 10.45 9.90 1.65
CA ARG A 75 10.93 10.07 0.26
C ARG A 75 12.20 9.28 -0.03
N ALA A 76 13.08 9.13 0.95
CA ALA A 76 14.32 8.37 0.80
C ALA A 76 14.08 6.87 0.50
N HIS A 77 12.91 6.35 0.86
CA HIS A 77 12.49 4.96 0.58
C HIS A 77 11.64 4.82 -0.68
N LEU A 78 11.31 5.93 -1.36
CA LEU A 78 10.47 5.91 -2.55
C LEU A 78 11.29 6.16 -3.81
N LYS A 79 10.99 5.44 -4.88
CA LYS A 79 11.44 5.77 -6.23
C LYS A 79 10.69 7.02 -6.72
N PRO A 80 11.20 7.72 -7.75
CA PRO A 80 10.49 8.84 -8.36
C PRO A 80 9.06 8.44 -8.78
N TRP A 81 8.11 9.30 -8.47
CA TRP A 81 6.70 9.15 -8.82
C TRP A 81 6.21 10.34 -9.63
N GLN A 82 5.02 10.21 -10.21
CA GLN A 82 4.31 11.34 -10.82
C GLN A 82 3.23 11.87 -9.87
N SER A 83 3.12 13.19 -9.74
CA SER A 83 1.97 13.80 -9.08
C SER A 83 0.72 13.52 -9.90
N VAL A 84 -0.33 13.05 -9.21
CA VAL A 84 -1.66 12.89 -9.82
C VAL A 84 -2.64 13.97 -9.32
N GLY A 85 -2.12 15.09 -8.86
CA GLY A 85 -2.89 16.24 -8.41
C GLY A 85 -3.04 16.32 -6.90
N THR A 86 -4.11 16.98 -6.46
CA THR A 86 -4.36 17.13 -5.03
C THR A 86 -5.13 15.95 -4.46
N ARG A 87 -4.95 15.68 -3.16
CA ARG A 87 -5.72 14.65 -2.45
C ARG A 87 -7.22 14.91 -2.49
N ALA A 88 -7.62 16.20 -2.47
CA ALA A 88 -9.03 16.56 -2.52
C ALA A 88 -9.65 16.39 -3.92
N GLN A 89 -8.84 16.59 -4.95
CA GLN A 89 -9.27 16.52 -6.36
C GLN A 89 -8.15 15.89 -7.19
N PRO A 90 -7.96 14.55 -7.10
CA PRO A 90 -6.98 13.86 -7.94
C PRO A 90 -7.43 13.87 -9.40
N SER A 91 -6.46 13.95 -10.31
CA SER A 91 -6.70 13.94 -11.75
C SER A 91 -6.91 12.50 -12.24
N LEU A 92 -8.13 12.15 -12.60
CA LEU A 92 -8.46 10.84 -13.20
C LEU A 92 -7.67 10.60 -14.49
N GLU A 93 -7.41 11.65 -15.27
CA GLU A 93 -6.61 11.56 -16.49
C GLU A 93 -5.16 11.21 -16.19
N ALA A 94 -4.53 11.89 -15.23
CA ALA A 94 -3.16 11.58 -14.80
C ALA A 94 -3.05 10.16 -14.22
N ILE A 95 -4.03 9.73 -13.41
CA ILE A 95 -4.10 8.37 -12.87
C ILE A 95 -4.19 7.35 -14.02
N SER A 96 -5.11 7.55 -14.95
CA SER A 96 -5.31 6.64 -16.09
C SER A 96 -4.07 6.55 -16.99
N ALA A 97 -3.38 7.67 -17.21
CA ALA A 97 -2.14 7.71 -18.01
C ALA A 97 -1.03 6.83 -17.41
N LEU A 98 -1.01 6.64 -16.09
CA LEU A 98 -0.06 5.80 -15.40
C LEU A 98 -0.37 4.29 -15.55
N LYS A 99 -1.54 3.91 -16.05
CA LYS A 99 -1.99 2.52 -16.21
C LYS A 99 -1.76 1.71 -14.93
N PRO A 100 -2.35 2.13 -13.80
CA PRO A 100 -2.17 1.42 -12.53
C PRO A 100 -2.84 0.03 -12.59
N ASP A 101 -2.34 -0.87 -11.76
CA ASP A 101 -2.99 -2.16 -11.47
C ASP A 101 -3.58 -2.20 -10.04
N LEU A 102 -3.36 -1.13 -9.27
CA LEU A 102 -4.01 -0.87 -7.99
C LEU A 102 -4.08 0.63 -7.74
N ILE A 103 -5.24 1.10 -7.26
CA ILE A 103 -5.42 2.44 -6.70
C ILE A 103 -5.77 2.29 -5.23
N ILE A 104 -5.10 3.04 -4.33
CA ILE A 104 -5.43 3.09 -2.90
C ILE A 104 -6.03 4.45 -2.59
N ALA A 105 -7.29 4.48 -2.14
CA ALA A 105 -8.09 5.68 -1.98
C ALA A 105 -8.69 5.78 -0.56
N ASP A 106 -8.98 7.00 -0.11
CA ASP A 106 -9.63 7.26 1.16
C ASP A 106 -11.16 7.13 1.05
N SER A 107 -11.76 6.42 2.00
CA SER A 107 -13.19 6.08 2.00
C SER A 107 -14.12 7.28 2.12
N SER A 108 -13.68 8.37 2.76
CA SER A 108 -14.49 9.56 2.92
C SER A 108 -14.24 10.60 1.83
N ARG A 109 -12.98 10.87 1.51
CA ARG A 109 -12.59 11.90 0.56
C ARG A 109 -12.90 11.52 -0.89
N HIS A 110 -12.71 10.25 -1.24
CA HIS A 110 -12.83 9.78 -2.62
C HIS A 110 -14.12 9.02 -2.91
N ALA A 111 -15.08 8.98 -1.96
CA ALA A 111 -16.37 8.31 -2.15
C ALA A 111 -17.09 8.79 -3.42
N GLY A 112 -17.07 10.10 -3.70
CA GLY A 112 -17.76 10.69 -4.85
C GLY A 112 -17.15 10.31 -6.22
N ILE A 113 -15.92 9.87 -6.25
CA ILE A 113 -15.21 9.47 -7.49
C ILE A 113 -14.87 7.98 -7.54
N PHE A 114 -15.32 7.20 -6.54
CA PHE A 114 -14.98 5.78 -6.41
C PHE A 114 -15.31 4.99 -7.68
N SER A 115 -16.52 5.14 -8.23
CA SER A 115 -16.93 4.45 -9.46
C SER A 115 -16.07 4.85 -10.67
N ALA A 116 -15.61 6.09 -10.75
CA ALA A 116 -14.73 6.54 -11.82
C ALA A 116 -13.31 5.94 -11.66
N LEU A 117 -12.80 5.83 -10.44
CA LEU A 117 -11.53 5.16 -10.17
C LEU A 117 -11.58 3.68 -10.53
N GLN A 118 -12.69 2.99 -10.24
CA GLN A 118 -12.91 1.58 -10.61
C GLN A 118 -12.91 1.32 -12.12
N GLN A 119 -13.22 2.33 -12.94
CA GLN A 119 -13.10 2.22 -14.41
C GLN A 119 -11.63 2.22 -14.88
N ILE A 120 -10.69 2.65 -14.02
CA ILE A 120 -9.26 2.71 -14.34
C ILE A 120 -8.55 1.45 -13.86
N ALA A 121 -8.76 1.06 -12.59
CA ALA A 121 -8.10 -0.09 -11.97
C ALA A 121 -8.87 -0.57 -10.72
N PRO A 122 -8.55 -1.75 -10.15
CA PRO A 122 -9.02 -2.14 -8.82
C PRO A 122 -8.72 -1.07 -7.78
N VAL A 123 -9.69 -0.75 -6.92
CA VAL A 123 -9.59 0.30 -5.90
C VAL A 123 -9.69 -0.32 -4.51
N LEU A 124 -8.62 -0.21 -3.73
CA LEU A 124 -8.60 -0.53 -2.30
C LEU A 124 -9.02 0.72 -1.53
N LEU A 125 -10.11 0.63 -0.80
CA LEU A 125 -10.72 1.77 -0.09
C LEU A 125 -10.44 1.67 1.40
N LEU A 126 -9.65 2.60 1.94
CA LEU A 126 -9.22 2.59 3.33
C LEU A 126 -9.47 3.93 3.99
N LYS A 127 -9.41 3.97 5.33
CA LYS A 127 -9.46 5.21 6.08
C LYS A 127 -8.09 5.88 6.11
N SER A 128 -8.07 7.20 5.86
CA SER A 128 -6.92 8.08 6.03
C SER A 128 -7.35 9.40 6.67
N ARG A 129 -8.50 9.91 6.28
CA ARG A 129 -9.02 11.16 6.84
C ARG A 129 -9.90 10.89 8.06
N ASN A 130 -9.69 11.68 9.14
CA ASN A 130 -10.42 11.55 10.40
C ASN A 130 -10.30 10.16 11.04
N GLU A 131 -9.24 9.45 10.74
CA GLU A 131 -8.93 8.16 11.33
C GLU A 131 -8.35 8.30 12.73
N THR A 132 -8.55 7.28 13.53
CA THR A 132 -7.81 7.09 14.79
C THR A 132 -6.43 6.50 14.49
N TYR A 133 -5.52 6.61 15.46
CA TYR A 133 -4.20 5.94 15.38
C TYR A 133 -4.32 4.43 15.08
N ALA A 134 -5.28 3.75 15.72
CA ALA A 134 -5.50 2.32 15.50
C ALA A 134 -5.96 2.01 14.05
N GLU A 135 -6.86 2.84 13.50
CA GLU A 135 -7.33 2.70 12.12
C GLU A 135 -6.22 2.98 11.11
N ASN A 136 -5.31 3.92 11.40
CA ASN A 136 -4.13 4.16 10.57
C ASN A 136 -3.22 2.92 10.50
N LEU A 137 -2.91 2.31 11.66
CA LEU A 137 -2.12 1.08 11.70
C LEU A 137 -2.82 -0.09 11.01
N GLN A 138 -4.15 -0.17 11.10
CA GLN A 138 -4.94 -1.18 10.38
C GLN A 138 -4.86 -0.98 8.86
N SER A 139 -5.01 0.25 8.37
CA SER A 139 -4.83 0.58 6.95
C SER A 139 -3.45 0.18 6.44
N ALA A 140 -2.38 0.47 7.22
CA ALA A 140 -1.02 0.04 6.89
C ALA A 140 -0.89 -1.49 6.83
N ALA A 141 -1.49 -2.22 7.78
CA ALA A 141 -1.47 -3.68 7.77
C ALA A 141 -2.14 -4.28 6.53
N ILE A 142 -3.31 -3.73 6.15
CA ILE A 142 -4.03 -4.14 4.94
C ILE A 142 -3.20 -3.86 3.68
N ILE A 143 -2.57 -2.67 3.57
CA ILE A 143 -1.68 -2.33 2.47
C ILE A 143 -0.53 -3.34 2.38
N GLY A 144 0.12 -3.66 3.50
CA GLY A 144 1.19 -4.65 3.55
C GLY A 144 0.77 -6.02 3.03
N GLU A 145 -0.45 -6.45 3.33
CA GLU A 145 -1.00 -7.71 2.83
C GLU A 145 -1.25 -7.66 1.32
N VAL A 146 -1.91 -6.62 0.82
CA VAL A 146 -2.25 -6.47 -0.59
C VAL A 146 -1.02 -6.35 -1.49
N VAL A 147 0.07 -5.72 -1.00
CA VAL A 147 1.31 -5.60 -1.78
C VAL A 147 2.29 -6.77 -1.56
N GLY A 148 1.86 -7.85 -0.92
CA GLY A 148 2.68 -9.06 -0.70
C GLY A 148 3.80 -8.88 0.33
N LYS A 149 3.66 -7.93 1.25
CA LYS A 149 4.64 -7.56 2.28
C LYS A 149 4.11 -7.73 3.71
N LYS A 150 3.15 -8.64 3.90
CA LYS A 150 2.47 -8.84 5.18
C LYS A 150 3.43 -9.02 6.36
N ALA A 151 4.39 -9.92 6.25
CA ALA A 151 5.35 -10.19 7.34
C ALA A 151 6.25 -8.98 7.63
N GLN A 152 6.73 -8.30 6.57
CA GLN A 152 7.55 -7.09 6.71
C GLN A 152 6.76 -5.97 7.38
N MET A 153 5.52 -5.73 6.96
CA MET A 153 4.65 -4.73 7.56
C MET A 153 4.36 -5.05 9.04
N GLN A 154 4.04 -6.29 9.37
CA GLN A 154 3.82 -6.71 10.76
C GLN A 154 5.04 -6.43 11.63
N SER A 155 6.24 -6.74 11.15
CA SER A 155 7.49 -6.43 11.86
C SER A 155 7.66 -4.92 12.08
N ARG A 156 7.38 -4.09 11.08
CA ARG A 156 7.44 -2.62 11.19
C ARG A 156 6.44 -2.07 12.20
N LEU A 157 5.21 -2.58 12.18
CA LEU A 157 4.16 -2.15 13.11
C LEU A 157 4.51 -2.53 14.56
N VAL A 158 5.07 -3.71 14.80
CA VAL A 158 5.56 -4.13 16.13
C VAL A 158 6.69 -3.22 16.60
N GLN A 159 7.69 -2.94 15.77
CA GLN A 159 8.79 -2.02 16.10
C GLN A 159 8.26 -0.61 16.43
N HIS A 160 7.33 -0.10 15.62
CA HIS A 160 6.70 1.19 15.84
C HIS A 160 5.99 1.23 17.21
N GLN A 161 5.21 0.22 17.54
CA GLN A 161 4.49 0.14 18.82
C GLN A 161 5.43 0.04 20.02
N GLN A 162 6.54 -0.69 19.89
CA GLN A 162 7.58 -0.75 20.92
C GLN A 162 8.23 0.63 21.15
N GLN A 163 8.55 1.34 20.07
CA GLN A 163 9.11 2.70 20.17
C GLN A 163 8.13 3.69 20.81
N MET A 164 6.86 3.66 20.39
CA MET A 164 5.80 4.50 20.98
C MET A 164 5.62 4.22 22.47
N SER A 165 5.65 2.94 22.87
CA SER A 165 5.56 2.55 24.29
C SER A 165 6.78 3.01 25.09
N ALA A 166 7.98 2.93 24.52
CA ALA A 166 9.21 3.40 25.15
C ALA A 166 9.18 4.93 25.37
N TRP A 167 8.73 5.70 24.36
CA TRP A 167 8.60 7.16 24.51
C TRP A 167 7.49 7.53 25.49
N ALA A 168 6.35 6.85 25.46
CA ALA A 168 5.25 7.08 26.39
C ALA A 168 5.69 6.87 27.85
N SER A 169 6.60 5.92 28.12
CA SER A 169 7.14 5.69 29.47
C SER A 169 8.03 6.83 29.99
N GLN A 170 8.55 7.68 29.10
CA GLN A 170 9.40 8.82 29.42
C GLN A 170 8.60 10.12 29.64
N LEU A 171 7.32 10.13 29.26
CA LEU A 171 6.47 11.30 29.47
C LEU A 171 6.12 11.49 30.94
N PRO A 172 6.02 12.74 31.43
CA PRO A 172 5.55 13.01 32.78
C PRO A 172 4.14 12.45 32.98
N LYS A 173 3.96 11.69 34.06
CA LYS A 173 2.62 11.15 34.40
C LYS A 173 1.71 12.30 34.83
N GLY A 174 0.50 12.32 34.27
CA GLY A 174 -0.52 13.31 34.60
C GLY A 174 -0.47 14.61 33.79
N THR A 175 0.37 14.69 32.75
CA THR A 175 0.38 15.83 31.83
C THR A 175 -0.72 15.67 30.81
N LEU A 176 -1.68 16.60 30.80
CA LEU A 176 -2.69 16.68 29.73
C LEU A 176 -2.04 17.35 28.52
N VAL A 177 -1.91 16.64 27.40
CA VAL A 177 -1.47 17.21 26.13
C VAL A 177 -2.73 17.52 25.31
N LEU A 178 -2.99 18.82 25.11
CA LEU A 178 -4.02 19.28 24.19
C LEU A 178 -3.41 19.36 22.78
N PHE A 179 -3.95 18.57 21.86
CA PHE A 179 -3.68 18.74 20.43
C PHE A 179 -4.70 19.74 19.89
N GLY A 180 -4.22 20.87 19.37
CA GLY A 180 -5.04 21.87 18.67
C GLY A 180 -5.04 21.64 17.17
#